data_506a85eee0e7cbdf0c90041d15465cb7
#
_entry.id   506a85eee0e7cbdf0c90041d15465cb7
#
_cell.length_a   1.000
_cell.length_b   1.000
_cell.length_c   1.000
_cell.angle_alpha   90.00
_cell.angle_beta   90.00
_cell.angle_gamma   90.00
#
_symmetry.space_group_name_H-M   'P 1'
#
loop_
_entity.id
_entity.type
_entity.pdbx_description
1 polymer ?
#
loop_
_entity_poly.entity_id
_entity_poly.type
_entity_poly.pdbx_seq_one_letter_code
_entity_poly.pdbx_strand_id
1 'polypeptide(L)'
;YSHAAGTPNQGKAHADSGVIKDPAVAAAVTTPVEITFHDNAGVLSYSLDGGATWSPYKEGAAISVAGMDVVIKGQPVAGDGFTIKPSTTISTFEALDRAIAAVRDNANPDGSTAYGTLAHGITQSLTELDTAMNRISTVTGLAGDLLNQAERMGNTLLVREEQTEAQRVAAEQYDAEGMVRAIAQMQTQQTAVSAALQSYASIQKLSLLNYIS
;
A
#
# COMPACT_ATOMS: atom_id res chain seq x y z
N TYR A 1 -23.50 -14.40 17.42
CA TYR A 1 -24.31 -13.32 16.84
C TYR A 1 -25.57 -13.17 17.68
N SER A 2 -25.85 -11.99 18.11
CA SER A 2 -27.02 -11.74 18.95
C SER A 2 -27.96 -10.77 18.21
N HIS A 3 -29.25 -11.00 18.36
CA HIS A 3 -30.29 -10.03 18.08
C HIS A 3 -29.98 -8.70 18.80
N ALA A 4 -30.49 -7.55 18.30
CA ALA A 4 -30.36 -6.24 18.95
C ALA A 4 -30.78 -6.23 20.44
N ALA A 5 -31.63 -7.15 20.85
CA ALA A 5 -32.02 -7.36 22.24
C ALA A 5 -31.05 -8.19 23.09
N GLY A 6 -29.89 -8.62 22.53
CA GLY A 6 -28.89 -9.40 23.26
C GLY A 6 -29.23 -10.90 23.44
N THR A 7 -30.34 -11.38 22.88
CA THR A 7 -30.68 -12.79 22.87
C THR A 7 -29.88 -13.52 21.79
N PRO A 8 -29.21 -14.66 22.10
CA PRO A 8 -28.51 -15.44 21.09
C PRO A 8 -29.53 -16.09 20.12
N ASN A 9 -29.13 -16.16 18.85
CA ASN A 9 -29.91 -16.88 17.84
C ASN A 9 -30.06 -18.35 18.21
N GLN A 10 -31.26 -18.88 18.06
CA GLN A 10 -31.59 -20.27 18.39
C GLN A 10 -31.47 -21.21 17.17
N GLY A 11 -31.56 -20.64 15.97
CA GLY A 11 -31.47 -21.39 14.71
C GLY A 11 -30.05 -21.77 14.34
N LYS A 12 -29.91 -22.59 13.30
CA LYS A 12 -28.62 -23.01 12.73
C LYS A 12 -28.19 -22.12 11.56
N ALA A 13 -28.81 -20.96 11.42
CA ALA A 13 -28.51 -20.05 10.33
C ALA A 13 -27.29 -19.17 10.61
N HIS A 14 -26.60 -18.82 9.55
CA HIS A 14 -25.52 -17.85 9.56
C HIS A 14 -25.60 -16.96 8.32
N ALA A 15 -25.20 -15.72 8.46
CA ALA A 15 -25.06 -14.81 7.32
C ALA A 15 -23.72 -15.09 6.60
N ASP A 16 -23.78 -15.26 5.30
CA ASP A 16 -22.59 -15.30 4.45
C ASP A 16 -22.05 -13.88 4.21
N SER A 17 -20.82 -13.77 3.69
CA SER A 17 -20.28 -12.47 3.29
C SER A 17 -21.17 -11.84 2.23
N GLY A 18 -21.65 -10.63 2.47
CA GLY A 18 -22.49 -9.90 1.54
C GLY A 18 -21.69 -9.42 0.30
N VAL A 19 -22.39 -9.26 -0.81
CA VAL A 19 -21.87 -8.67 -2.03
C VAL A 19 -22.40 -7.25 -2.18
N ILE A 20 -21.53 -6.27 -2.36
CA ILE A 20 -21.94 -4.89 -2.61
C ILE A 20 -22.45 -4.78 -4.05
N LYS A 21 -23.73 -4.45 -4.22
CA LYS A 21 -24.34 -4.18 -5.53
C LYS A 21 -24.32 -2.71 -5.89
N ASP A 22 -24.60 -1.86 -4.93
CA ASP A 22 -24.59 -0.41 -5.11
C ASP A 22 -23.61 0.22 -4.08
N PRO A 23 -22.38 0.53 -4.50
CA PRO A 23 -21.38 1.11 -3.60
C PRO A 23 -21.78 2.47 -3.03
N ALA A 24 -22.57 3.27 -3.76
CA ALA A 24 -23.00 4.59 -3.31
C ALA A 24 -24.01 4.47 -2.18
N VAL A 25 -24.98 3.55 -2.31
CA VAL A 25 -25.98 3.27 -1.27
C VAL A 25 -25.30 2.61 -0.06
N ALA A 26 -24.43 1.62 -0.29
CA ALA A 26 -23.72 0.94 0.78
C ALA A 26 -22.82 1.89 1.60
N ALA A 27 -22.15 2.83 0.95
CA ALA A 27 -21.31 3.85 1.62
C ALA A 27 -22.13 4.87 2.44
N ALA A 28 -23.39 5.08 2.10
CA ALA A 28 -24.29 5.98 2.82
C ALA A 28 -24.88 5.35 4.10
N VAL A 29 -24.69 4.05 4.33
CA VAL A 29 -25.18 3.35 5.51
C VAL A 29 -24.35 3.72 6.73
N THR A 30 -24.92 4.55 7.59
CA THR A 30 -24.28 4.98 8.85
C THR A 30 -24.80 4.23 10.07
N THR A 31 -25.98 3.65 9.96
CA THR A 31 -26.63 2.91 11.04
C THR A 31 -26.70 1.43 10.71
N PRO A 32 -26.51 0.53 11.69
CA PRO A 32 -26.73 -0.90 11.46
C PRO A 32 -28.17 -1.18 11.00
N VAL A 33 -28.30 -2.08 10.01
CA VAL A 33 -29.59 -2.59 9.57
C VAL A 33 -29.77 -3.98 10.15
N GLU A 34 -30.91 -4.24 10.75
CA GLU A 34 -31.24 -5.51 11.38
C GLU A 34 -32.18 -6.34 10.50
N ILE A 35 -31.80 -7.61 10.27
CA ILE A 35 -32.67 -8.60 9.64
C ILE A 35 -33.26 -9.44 10.77
N THR A 36 -34.58 -9.38 10.99
CA THR A 36 -35.26 -10.18 12.01
C THR A 36 -36.15 -11.24 11.38
N PHE A 37 -36.27 -12.39 12.03
CA PHE A 37 -37.07 -13.51 11.53
C PHE A 37 -38.30 -13.73 12.41
N HIS A 38 -39.44 -14.01 11.77
CA HIS A 38 -40.71 -14.30 12.43
C HIS A 38 -41.47 -15.40 11.68
N ASP A 39 -42.17 -16.24 12.43
CA ASP A 39 -43.08 -17.22 11.85
C ASP A 39 -44.47 -16.58 11.65
N ASN A 40 -44.82 -16.41 10.39
CA ASN A 40 -46.13 -15.89 10.01
C ASN A 40 -47.00 -17.04 9.51
N ALA A 41 -47.78 -17.62 10.43
CA ALA A 41 -48.70 -18.73 10.15
C ALA A 41 -48.06 -19.96 9.47
N GLY A 42 -46.88 -20.37 9.93
CA GLY A 42 -46.09 -21.49 9.38
C GLY A 42 -45.22 -21.14 8.20
N VAL A 43 -45.14 -19.87 7.81
CA VAL A 43 -44.21 -19.35 6.79
C VAL A 43 -43.17 -18.47 7.45
N LEU A 44 -41.93 -18.95 7.49
CA LEU A 44 -40.82 -18.16 8.01
C LEU A 44 -40.62 -16.92 7.12
N SER A 45 -40.69 -15.75 7.74
CA SER A 45 -40.57 -14.45 7.06
C SER A 45 -39.49 -13.61 7.72
N TYR A 46 -38.94 -12.67 6.99
CA TYR A 46 -37.95 -11.73 7.51
C TYR A 46 -38.42 -10.28 7.36
N SER A 47 -37.92 -9.41 8.22
CA SER A 47 -38.12 -7.97 8.19
C SER A 47 -36.79 -7.23 8.21
N LEU A 48 -36.73 -6.07 7.52
CA LEU A 48 -35.60 -5.16 7.49
C LEU A 48 -35.86 -3.81 8.19
N ASP A 49 -37.08 -3.64 8.67
CA ASP A 49 -37.64 -2.40 9.23
C ASP A 49 -38.20 -2.56 10.67
N GLY A 50 -37.62 -3.50 11.41
CA GLY A 50 -38.00 -3.75 12.79
C GLY A 50 -39.37 -4.40 12.94
N GLY A 51 -39.86 -5.09 11.91
CA GLY A 51 -41.12 -5.82 11.96
C GLY A 51 -42.33 -5.07 11.38
N ALA A 52 -42.11 -3.92 10.72
CA ALA A 52 -43.20 -3.19 10.07
C ALA A 52 -43.69 -3.88 8.80
N THR A 53 -42.74 -4.46 8.03
CA THR A 53 -43.07 -5.25 6.83
C THR A 53 -42.36 -6.63 6.88
N TRP A 54 -43.06 -7.66 6.37
CA TRP A 54 -42.59 -9.04 6.39
C TRP A 54 -42.51 -9.60 4.95
N SER A 55 -41.40 -10.18 4.59
CA SER A 55 -41.22 -10.89 3.34
C SER A 55 -40.94 -12.36 3.57
N PRO A 56 -41.50 -13.27 2.78
CA PRO A 56 -41.27 -14.70 2.94
C PRO A 56 -39.76 -15.02 2.78
N TYR A 57 -39.23 -15.77 3.73
CA TYR A 57 -37.84 -16.22 3.65
C TYR A 57 -37.73 -17.48 2.79
N LYS A 58 -36.68 -17.52 1.96
CA LYS A 58 -36.29 -18.69 1.20
C LYS A 58 -34.82 -18.93 1.40
N GLU A 59 -34.46 -20.14 1.84
CA GLU A 59 -33.08 -20.52 2.08
C GLU A 59 -32.19 -20.32 0.82
N GLY A 60 -31.02 -19.71 0.98
CA GLY A 60 -30.10 -19.43 -0.08
C GLY A 60 -30.47 -18.28 -1.02
N ALA A 61 -31.64 -17.67 -0.84
CA ALA A 61 -32.03 -16.47 -1.58
C ALA A 61 -31.28 -15.25 -1.02
N ALA A 62 -30.83 -14.37 -1.92
CA ALA A 62 -30.19 -13.11 -1.53
C ALA A 62 -31.24 -12.14 -0.97
N ILE A 63 -30.95 -11.57 0.17
CA ILE A 63 -31.72 -10.49 0.81
C ILE A 63 -30.97 -9.18 0.45
N SER A 64 -31.66 -8.34 -0.32
CA SER A 64 -31.07 -7.01 -0.66
C SER A 64 -31.33 -6.04 0.49
N VAL A 65 -30.26 -5.55 1.08
CA VAL A 65 -30.31 -4.62 2.21
C VAL A 65 -29.23 -3.55 2.06
N ALA A 66 -29.64 -2.29 2.09
CA ALA A 66 -28.71 -1.16 2.11
C ALA A 66 -27.64 -1.18 0.99
N GLY A 67 -28.03 -1.53 -0.24
CA GLY A 67 -27.12 -1.62 -1.40
C GLY A 67 -26.24 -2.86 -1.43
N MET A 68 -26.47 -3.81 -0.53
CA MET A 68 -25.76 -5.09 -0.43
C MET A 68 -26.73 -6.25 -0.59
N ASP A 69 -26.27 -7.35 -1.16
CA ASP A 69 -26.99 -8.64 -1.14
C ASP A 69 -26.34 -9.54 -0.09
N VAL A 70 -27.12 -9.98 0.86
CA VAL A 70 -26.70 -10.90 1.92
C VAL A 70 -27.45 -12.21 1.77
N VAL A 71 -26.74 -13.32 1.84
CA VAL A 71 -27.35 -14.65 1.82
C VAL A 71 -27.30 -15.23 3.24
N ILE A 72 -28.47 -15.59 3.74
CA ILE A 72 -28.56 -16.35 4.98
C ILE A 72 -28.59 -17.84 4.64
N LYS A 73 -27.63 -18.58 5.16
CA LYS A 73 -27.48 -20.03 4.97
C LYS A 73 -27.90 -20.75 6.23
N GLY A 74 -28.46 -21.94 6.07
CA GLY A 74 -29.01 -22.74 7.15
C GLY A 74 -30.46 -22.35 7.48
N GLN A 75 -30.96 -22.81 8.60
CA GLN A 75 -32.35 -22.66 8.98
C GLN A 75 -32.50 -21.67 10.16
N PRO A 76 -32.86 -20.42 9.88
CA PRO A 76 -33.22 -19.49 10.93
C PRO A 76 -34.56 -19.91 11.56
N VAL A 77 -34.76 -19.53 12.80
CA VAL A 77 -36.05 -19.72 13.50
C VAL A 77 -36.64 -18.35 13.88
N ALA A 78 -37.92 -18.34 14.24
CA ALA A 78 -38.58 -17.13 14.71
C ALA A 78 -37.84 -16.56 15.94
N GLY A 79 -37.56 -15.28 15.91
CA GLY A 79 -36.77 -14.58 16.93
C GLY A 79 -35.27 -14.48 16.65
N ASP A 80 -34.76 -15.17 15.63
CA ASP A 80 -33.36 -14.96 15.18
C ASP A 80 -33.23 -13.59 14.52
N GLY A 81 -31.99 -13.02 14.63
CA GLY A 81 -31.68 -11.74 14.00
C GLY A 81 -30.22 -11.65 13.55
N PHE A 82 -30.00 -10.90 12.50
CA PHE A 82 -28.66 -10.63 11.95
C PHE A 82 -28.50 -9.12 11.75
N THR A 83 -27.42 -8.57 12.28
CA THR A 83 -27.11 -7.14 12.15
C THR A 83 -26.11 -6.92 11.05
N ILE A 84 -26.49 -6.15 10.04
CA ILE A 84 -25.63 -5.69 8.97
C ILE A 84 -25.13 -4.30 9.31
N LYS A 85 -23.83 -4.14 9.41
CA LYS A 85 -23.20 -2.84 9.68
C LYS A 85 -22.02 -2.62 8.74
N PRO A 86 -21.67 -1.36 8.44
CA PRO A 86 -20.46 -1.05 7.68
C PRO A 86 -19.24 -1.70 8.33
N SER A 87 -18.37 -2.29 7.51
CA SER A 87 -17.13 -2.86 8.01
C SER A 87 -16.18 -1.73 8.42
N THR A 88 -15.74 -1.76 9.66
CA THR A 88 -14.67 -0.89 10.15
C THR A 88 -13.30 -1.51 9.84
N THR A 89 -12.27 -0.65 9.70
CA THR A 89 -10.91 -1.15 9.58
C THR A 89 -10.52 -1.81 10.89
N ILE A 90 -10.24 -3.09 10.85
CA ILE A 90 -9.74 -3.86 11.99
C ILE A 90 -8.29 -4.28 11.76
N SER A 91 -7.53 -4.42 12.83
CA SER A 91 -6.18 -4.98 12.76
C SER A 91 -6.24 -6.50 12.59
N THR A 92 -5.18 -7.10 12.04
CA THR A 92 -5.06 -8.56 11.91
C THR A 92 -5.15 -9.24 13.29
N PHE A 93 -4.59 -8.61 14.33
CA PHE A 93 -4.65 -9.13 15.69
C PHE A 93 -6.07 -9.07 16.26
N GLU A 94 -6.83 -8.02 15.99
CA GLU A 94 -8.23 -7.91 16.38
C GLU A 94 -9.11 -8.95 15.67
N ALA A 95 -8.84 -9.24 14.39
CA ALA A 95 -9.53 -10.32 13.68
C ALA A 95 -9.25 -11.69 14.33
N LEU A 96 -8.00 -11.93 14.74
CA LEU A 96 -7.63 -13.16 15.44
C LEU A 96 -8.27 -13.26 16.83
N ASP A 97 -8.29 -12.17 17.60
CA ASP A 97 -8.96 -12.13 18.90
C ASP A 97 -10.46 -12.41 18.79
N ARG A 98 -11.12 -11.86 17.76
CA ARG A 98 -12.52 -12.15 17.45
C ARG A 98 -12.75 -13.62 17.10
N ALA A 99 -11.83 -14.22 16.32
CA ALA A 99 -11.88 -15.64 15.99
C ALA A 99 -11.79 -16.51 17.26
N ILE A 100 -10.85 -16.20 18.13
CA ILE A 100 -10.67 -16.90 19.41
C ILE A 100 -11.90 -16.73 20.29
N ALA A 101 -12.45 -15.52 20.40
CA ALA A 101 -13.66 -15.24 21.16
C ALA A 101 -14.86 -16.00 20.58
N ALA A 102 -15.03 -16.04 19.27
CA ALA A 102 -16.12 -16.77 18.63
C ALA A 102 -16.07 -18.27 18.94
N VAL A 103 -14.88 -18.86 19.00
CA VAL A 103 -14.74 -20.29 19.38
C VAL A 103 -14.94 -20.47 20.88
N ARG A 104 -14.31 -19.64 21.71
CA ARG A 104 -14.34 -19.79 23.18
C ARG A 104 -15.74 -19.54 23.75
N ASP A 105 -16.41 -18.49 23.31
CA ASP A 105 -17.69 -18.07 23.89
C ASP A 105 -18.87 -18.96 23.41
N ASN A 106 -18.65 -19.73 22.33
CA ASN A 106 -19.62 -20.67 21.80
C ASN A 106 -19.26 -22.15 22.05
N ALA A 107 -18.17 -22.42 22.76
CA ALA A 107 -17.72 -23.76 23.13
C ALA A 107 -18.23 -24.16 24.53
N ASN A 108 -19.51 -23.93 24.84
CA ASN A 108 -20.04 -24.30 26.14
C ASN A 108 -20.13 -25.82 26.34
N PRO A 109 -19.68 -26.34 27.51
CA PRO A 109 -19.67 -27.79 27.77
C PRO A 109 -21.04 -28.43 27.88
N ASP A 110 -22.11 -27.65 28.05
CA ASP A 110 -23.47 -28.12 28.29
C ASP A 110 -24.29 -28.42 27.02
N GLY A 111 -23.69 -28.27 25.83
CA GLY A 111 -24.34 -28.55 24.55
C GLY A 111 -25.42 -27.56 24.14
N SER A 112 -25.58 -26.46 24.87
CA SER A 112 -26.54 -25.38 24.58
C SER A 112 -26.04 -24.39 23.55
N THR A 113 -25.03 -24.77 22.76
CA THR A 113 -24.42 -23.91 21.74
C THR A 113 -25.40 -23.59 20.63
N ALA A 114 -25.66 -22.33 20.42
CA ALA A 114 -26.30 -21.85 19.20
C ALA A 114 -25.32 -22.10 18.03
N TYR A 115 -25.45 -23.27 17.39
CA TYR A 115 -24.56 -23.67 16.28
C TYR A 115 -24.48 -22.63 15.18
N GLY A 116 -25.56 -21.87 14.95
CA GLY A 116 -25.57 -20.75 14.00
C GLY A 116 -24.64 -19.62 14.41
N THR A 117 -24.52 -19.29 15.69
CA THR A 117 -23.62 -18.25 16.19
C THR A 117 -22.16 -18.66 16.04
N LEU A 118 -21.82 -19.91 16.35
CA LEU A 118 -20.47 -20.45 16.15
C LEU A 118 -20.10 -20.48 14.65
N ALA A 119 -20.98 -21.03 13.81
CA ALA A 119 -20.75 -21.11 12.37
C ALA A 119 -20.57 -19.72 11.75
N HIS A 120 -21.41 -18.76 12.15
CA HIS A 120 -21.29 -17.37 11.70
C HIS A 120 -19.99 -16.74 12.16
N GLY A 121 -19.64 -16.85 13.44
CA GLY A 121 -18.40 -16.31 14.00
C GLY A 121 -17.16 -16.87 13.32
N ILE A 122 -17.12 -18.17 13.05
CA ILE A 122 -16.01 -18.81 12.32
C ILE A 122 -15.96 -18.32 10.87
N THR A 123 -17.08 -18.28 10.16
CA THR A 123 -17.14 -17.84 8.75
C THR A 123 -16.69 -16.39 8.63
N GLN A 124 -17.15 -15.50 9.51
CA GLN A 124 -16.74 -14.12 9.55
C GLN A 124 -15.23 -13.99 9.83
N SER A 125 -14.73 -14.71 10.82
CA SER A 125 -13.31 -14.69 11.19
C SER A 125 -12.42 -15.19 10.06
N LEU A 126 -12.82 -16.23 9.35
CA LEU A 126 -12.09 -16.72 8.18
C LEU A 126 -12.05 -15.66 7.06
N THR A 127 -13.15 -14.98 6.81
CA THR A 127 -13.21 -13.89 5.81
C THR A 127 -12.33 -12.69 6.21
N GLU A 128 -12.34 -12.33 7.50
CA GLU A 128 -11.50 -11.26 8.05
C GLU A 128 -10.00 -11.63 7.97
N LEU A 129 -9.65 -12.88 8.29
CA LEU A 129 -8.26 -13.38 8.18
C LEU A 129 -7.79 -13.45 6.71
N ASP A 130 -8.63 -13.92 5.80
CA ASP A 130 -8.30 -13.95 4.37
C ASP A 130 -8.07 -12.54 3.82
N THR A 131 -8.92 -11.60 4.20
CA THR A 131 -8.75 -10.18 3.88
C THR A 131 -7.44 -9.62 4.45
N ALA A 132 -7.10 -9.97 5.69
CA ALA A 132 -5.86 -9.55 6.34
C ALA A 132 -4.62 -10.14 5.62
N MET A 133 -4.66 -11.42 5.27
CA MET A 133 -3.59 -12.08 4.52
C MET A 133 -3.38 -11.44 3.13
N ASN A 134 -4.46 -11.13 2.42
CA ASN A 134 -4.39 -10.45 1.14
C ASN A 134 -3.76 -9.05 1.26
N ARG A 135 -4.08 -8.30 2.33
CA ARG A 135 -3.43 -7.02 2.62
C ARG A 135 -1.94 -7.16 2.93
N ILE A 136 -1.57 -8.15 3.75
CA ILE A 136 -0.17 -8.44 4.06
C ILE A 136 0.60 -8.77 2.77
N SER A 137 0.04 -9.62 1.91
CA SER A 137 0.65 -9.97 0.63
C SER A 137 0.85 -8.75 -0.27
N THR A 138 -0.15 -7.86 -0.34
CA THR A 138 -0.08 -6.61 -1.11
C THR A 138 1.01 -5.67 -0.56
N VAL A 139 1.07 -5.49 0.76
CA VAL A 139 2.09 -4.64 1.40
C VAL A 139 3.49 -5.23 1.24
N THR A 140 3.62 -6.55 1.34
CA THR A 140 4.90 -7.25 1.12
C THR A 140 5.37 -7.08 -0.33
N GLY A 141 4.47 -7.19 -1.30
CA GLY A 141 4.76 -6.92 -2.71
C GLY A 141 5.22 -5.48 -2.93
N LEU A 142 4.51 -4.50 -2.37
CA LEU A 142 4.89 -3.09 -2.44
C LEU A 142 6.25 -2.81 -1.79
N ALA A 143 6.53 -3.43 -0.63
CA ALA A 143 7.82 -3.31 0.03
C ALA A 143 8.95 -3.89 -0.83
N GLY A 144 8.71 -5.03 -1.50
CA GLY A 144 9.64 -5.62 -2.45
C GLY A 144 9.94 -4.70 -3.65
N ASP A 145 8.92 -4.07 -4.21
CA ASP A 145 9.08 -3.09 -5.29
C ASP A 145 9.88 -1.86 -4.85
N LEU A 146 9.62 -1.35 -3.65
CA LEU A 146 10.37 -0.22 -3.09
C LEU A 146 11.83 -0.57 -2.84
N LEU A 147 12.12 -1.77 -2.35
CA LEU A 147 13.49 -2.26 -2.19
C LEU A 147 14.23 -2.35 -3.54
N ASN A 148 13.60 -2.93 -4.56
CA ASN A 148 14.14 -2.98 -5.91
C ASN A 148 14.37 -1.58 -6.50
N GLN A 149 13.47 -0.63 -6.21
CA GLN A 149 13.65 0.75 -6.63
C GLN A 149 14.82 1.43 -5.92
N ALA A 150 14.96 1.22 -4.61
CA ALA A 150 16.07 1.74 -3.82
C ALA A 150 17.42 1.18 -4.31
N GLU A 151 17.48 -0.11 -4.62
CA GLU A 151 18.68 -0.76 -5.19
C GLU A 151 19.05 -0.18 -6.56
N ARG A 152 18.08 0.00 -7.45
CA ARG A 152 18.31 0.66 -8.74
C ARG A 152 18.81 2.10 -8.58
N MET A 153 18.25 2.85 -7.62
CA MET A 153 18.71 4.20 -7.31
C MET A 153 20.15 4.19 -6.77
N GLY A 154 20.48 3.28 -5.87
CA GLY A 154 21.82 3.08 -5.35
C GLY A 154 22.83 2.81 -6.45
N ASN A 155 22.52 1.88 -7.35
CA ASN A 155 23.39 1.58 -8.50
C ASN A 155 23.55 2.78 -9.45
N THR A 156 22.50 3.56 -9.67
CA THR A 156 22.56 4.79 -10.48
C THR A 156 23.45 5.84 -9.83
N LEU A 157 23.42 5.98 -8.51
CA LEU A 157 24.27 6.90 -7.77
C LEU A 157 25.75 6.50 -7.87
N LEU A 158 26.07 5.22 -7.73
CA LEU A 158 27.44 4.71 -7.88
C LEU A 158 28.01 5.00 -9.28
N VAL A 159 27.21 4.74 -10.33
CA VAL A 159 27.61 5.05 -11.71
C VAL A 159 27.84 6.56 -11.91
N ARG A 160 26.98 7.39 -11.33
CA ARG A 160 27.15 8.86 -11.39
C ARG A 160 28.38 9.34 -10.64
N GLU A 161 28.67 8.76 -9.47
CA GLU A 161 29.85 9.06 -8.69
C GLU A 161 31.13 8.72 -9.50
N GLU A 162 31.18 7.53 -10.11
CA GLU A 162 32.27 7.11 -10.97
C GLU A 162 32.43 8.03 -12.18
N GLN A 163 31.34 8.41 -12.84
CA GLN A 163 31.39 9.37 -13.96
C GLN A 163 31.86 10.75 -13.53
N THR A 164 31.43 11.24 -12.37
CA THR A 164 31.83 12.54 -11.84
C THR A 164 33.32 12.54 -11.51
N GLU A 165 33.80 11.46 -10.89
CA GLU A 165 35.24 11.29 -10.59
C GLU A 165 36.10 11.23 -11.86
N ALA A 166 35.64 10.48 -12.87
CA ALA A 166 36.30 10.43 -14.17
C ALA A 166 36.37 11.81 -14.84
N GLN A 167 35.28 12.59 -14.77
CA GLN A 167 35.25 13.96 -15.29
C GLN A 167 36.20 14.89 -14.51
N ARG A 168 36.26 14.75 -13.17
CA ARG A 168 37.19 15.52 -12.33
C ARG A 168 38.66 15.24 -12.71
N VAL A 169 39.01 13.96 -12.82
CA VAL A 169 40.36 13.55 -13.20
C VAL A 169 40.72 14.06 -14.60
N ALA A 170 39.80 13.97 -15.56
CA ALA A 170 40.00 14.50 -16.90
C ALA A 170 40.22 16.03 -16.88
N ALA A 171 39.44 16.77 -16.11
CA ALA A 171 39.59 18.21 -15.98
C ALA A 171 40.93 18.60 -15.35
N GLU A 172 41.39 17.88 -14.32
CA GLU A 172 42.72 18.10 -13.71
C GLU A 172 43.87 17.83 -14.67
N GLN A 173 43.76 16.80 -15.52
CA GLN A 173 44.77 16.51 -16.56
C GLN A 173 44.82 17.61 -17.61
N TYR A 174 43.69 18.13 -18.07
CA TYR A 174 43.64 19.25 -19.01
C TYR A 174 44.25 20.52 -18.41
N ASP A 175 44.05 20.81 -17.16
CA ASP A 175 44.59 21.96 -16.45
C ASP A 175 46.10 21.83 -16.29
N ALA A 176 46.61 20.63 -15.96
CA ALA A 176 48.05 20.35 -15.86
C ALA A 176 48.76 20.46 -17.22
N GLU A 177 48.20 19.91 -18.30
CA GLU A 177 48.75 20.06 -19.66
C GLU A 177 48.71 21.52 -20.16
N GLY A 178 47.61 22.23 -19.86
CA GLY A 178 47.48 23.66 -20.16
C GLY A 178 48.54 24.49 -19.48
N MET A 179 48.84 24.22 -18.22
CA MET A 179 49.88 24.88 -17.44
C MET A 179 51.26 24.59 -17.99
N VAL A 180 51.57 23.34 -18.33
CA VAL A 180 52.84 22.94 -18.95
C VAL A 180 53.07 23.66 -20.31
N ARG A 181 52.03 23.70 -21.16
CA ARG A 181 52.09 24.44 -22.44
C ARG A 181 52.31 25.93 -22.25
N ALA A 182 51.62 26.56 -21.28
CA ALA A 182 51.79 27.97 -20.98
C ALA A 182 53.21 28.29 -20.50
N ILE A 183 53.79 27.47 -19.63
CA ILE A 183 55.18 27.61 -19.17
C ILE A 183 56.17 27.45 -20.33
N ALA A 184 56.01 26.45 -21.19
CA ALA A 184 56.85 26.24 -22.35
C ALA A 184 56.80 27.43 -23.34
N GLN A 185 55.60 27.97 -23.55
CA GLN A 185 55.38 29.13 -24.40
C GLN A 185 56.04 30.40 -23.83
N MET A 186 55.96 30.59 -22.51
CA MET A 186 56.59 31.70 -21.80
C MET A 186 58.13 31.60 -21.89
N GLN A 187 58.67 30.40 -21.69
CA GLN A 187 60.17 30.20 -21.90
C GLN A 187 60.63 30.48 -23.33
N THR A 188 59.83 30.04 -24.32
CA THR A 188 60.10 30.32 -25.72
C THR A 188 60.08 31.82 -26.01
N GLN A 189 59.11 32.55 -25.49
CA GLN A 189 59.03 34.01 -25.60
C GLN A 189 60.24 34.72 -24.95
N GLN A 190 60.57 34.28 -23.71
CA GLN A 190 61.76 34.85 -23.02
C GLN A 190 63.04 34.63 -23.83
N THR A 191 63.22 33.46 -24.40
CA THR A 191 64.36 33.15 -25.25
C THR A 191 64.36 34.02 -26.52
N ALA A 192 63.24 34.18 -27.18
CA ALA A 192 63.07 35.02 -28.36
C ALA A 192 63.39 36.51 -28.07
N VAL A 193 62.84 37.03 -26.92
CA VAL A 193 63.17 38.41 -26.49
C VAL A 193 64.62 38.58 -26.18
N SER A 194 65.28 37.63 -25.52
CA SER A 194 66.73 37.65 -25.25
C SER A 194 67.54 37.63 -26.53
N ALA A 195 67.19 36.78 -27.50
CA ALA A 195 67.85 36.73 -28.82
C ALA A 195 67.68 38.05 -29.62
N ALA A 196 66.40 38.61 -29.55
CA ALA A 196 66.16 39.90 -30.22
C ALA A 196 66.98 41.05 -29.62
N LEU A 197 67.05 41.11 -28.26
CA LEU A 197 67.93 42.12 -27.60
C LEU A 197 69.36 41.94 -27.91
N GLN A 198 69.85 40.70 -28.00
CA GLN A 198 71.23 40.42 -28.36
C GLN A 198 71.51 40.77 -29.83
N SER A 199 70.58 40.50 -30.73
CA SER A 199 70.67 40.92 -32.14
C SER A 199 70.66 42.45 -32.26
N TYR A 200 69.75 43.10 -31.51
CA TYR A 200 69.72 44.57 -31.49
C TYR A 200 71.03 45.20 -30.98
N ALA A 201 71.64 44.68 -29.92
CA ALA A 201 72.92 45.12 -29.40
C ALA A 201 74.04 44.88 -30.40
N SER A 202 73.99 43.77 -31.14
CA SER A 202 74.97 43.49 -32.19
C SER A 202 74.84 44.47 -33.36
N ILE A 203 73.65 44.77 -33.81
CA ILE A 203 73.37 45.76 -34.86
C ILE A 203 73.84 47.15 -34.44
N GLN A 204 73.56 47.57 -33.21
CA GLN A 204 74.03 48.84 -32.69
C GLN A 204 75.51 48.95 -32.64
N LYS A 205 76.26 47.90 -32.27
CA LYS A 205 77.73 47.87 -32.30
C LYS A 205 78.23 47.99 -33.70
N LEU A 206 77.64 47.31 -34.67
CA LEU A 206 78.06 47.43 -36.10
C LEU A 206 77.78 48.81 -36.69
N SER A 207 76.64 49.45 -36.30
CA SER A 207 76.28 50.80 -36.73
C SER A 207 77.24 51.84 -36.17
N LEU A 208 77.66 51.71 -34.91
CA LEU A 208 78.63 52.60 -34.25
C LEU A 208 80.03 52.47 -34.91
N LEU A 209 80.47 51.27 -35.26
CA LEU A 209 81.74 51.04 -35.96
C LEU A 209 81.72 51.62 -37.36
N ASN A 210 80.62 51.63 -38.07
CA ASN A 210 80.44 52.16 -39.42
C ASN A 210 80.37 53.72 -39.45
N TYR A 211 80.08 54.35 -38.29
CA TYR A 211 80.05 55.82 -38.17
C TYR A 211 81.43 56.45 -37.79
N ILE A 212 82.34 55.64 -37.26
CA ILE A 212 83.66 56.08 -36.80
C ILE A 212 84.78 55.75 -37.85
N SER A 213 84.48 55.06 -38.94
CA SER A 213 85.33 54.81 -40.09
C SER A 213 85.09 55.83 -41.19
#